data_4ef8bea307f54901793f8e2a86661112
#
_entry.id   4ef8bea307f54901793f8e2a86661112
#
_cell.length_a   1.000
_cell.length_b   1.000
_cell.length_c   1.000
_cell.angle_alpha   90.00
_cell.angle_beta   90.00
_cell.angle_gamma   90.00
#
_symmetry.space_group_name_H-M   'P 1'
#
loop_
_entity.id
_entity.type
_entity.pdbx_description
1 polymer ?
#
loop_
_entity_poly.entity_id
_entity_poly.type
_entity_poly.pdbx_seq_one_letter_code
_entity_poly.pdbx_strand_id
1 'polypeptide(L)'
;MFPSRRLAALAYCISALLLSGCSSSGDSPPSNGVGVDDPIESSKARVKFKEQGRFVRDLATSLELPRAEVCNELGLYDCYEEAHRIVLGGVEPYRRGIRDPLPVAPVTAPIAVDRVALSACATRVDRDFDNPSEAVMFGDLATIGPTEAQLSQAARTIYQRLLRRPATGEETDALVAFYDEAQETLDGTDEEPAREWAIASCFAVATTMEGLFY
;
A
#
# COMPACT_ATOMS: atom_id res chain seq x y z
N MET A 1 -17.03 -16.75 -17.27
CA MET A 1 -16.78 -16.10 -18.58
C MET A 1 -16.83 -14.61 -18.33
N PHE A 2 -15.70 -14.02 -17.89
CA PHE A 2 -15.63 -12.61 -17.46
C PHE A 2 -15.35 -11.71 -18.67
N PRO A 3 -16.04 -10.57 -18.84
CA PRO A 3 -15.78 -9.65 -19.95
C PRO A 3 -14.56 -8.77 -19.63
N SER A 4 -13.47 -9.01 -20.33
CA SER A 4 -12.13 -8.39 -20.20
C SER A 4 -11.99 -6.95 -20.73
N ARG A 5 -13.03 -6.13 -20.71
CA ARG A 5 -13.00 -4.80 -21.35
C ARG A 5 -12.91 -3.59 -20.43
N ARG A 6 -12.98 -3.75 -19.09
CA ARG A 6 -13.10 -2.59 -18.18
C ARG A 6 -11.83 -2.19 -17.40
N LEU A 7 -10.74 -2.94 -17.49
CA LEU A 7 -9.47 -2.61 -16.80
C LEU A 7 -8.61 -1.50 -17.47
N ALA A 8 -8.96 -1.07 -18.67
CA ALA A 8 -8.15 -0.10 -19.41
C ALA A 8 -8.40 1.37 -19.02
N ALA A 9 -9.49 1.70 -18.35
CA ALA A 9 -9.85 3.08 -18.04
C ALA A 9 -9.16 3.62 -16.77
N LEU A 10 -8.88 2.77 -15.78
CA LEU A 10 -8.25 3.19 -14.51
C LEU A 10 -6.77 3.58 -14.63
N ALA A 11 -6.07 3.13 -15.69
CA ALA A 11 -4.66 3.42 -15.88
C ALA A 11 -4.36 4.86 -16.36
N TYR A 12 -5.35 5.60 -16.83
CA TYR A 12 -5.11 6.88 -17.49
C TYR A 12 -5.15 8.11 -16.57
N CYS A 13 -5.81 8.04 -15.43
CA CYS A 13 -5.94 9.18 -14.51
C CYS A 13 -4.75 9.40 -13.56
N ILE A 14 -3.91 8.40 -13.32
CA ILE A 14 -2.79 8.50 -12.36
C ILE A 14 -1.57 9.23 -12.96
N SER A 15 -1.48 9.40 -14.27
CA SER A 15 -0.29 9.99 -14.93
C SER A 15 -0.23 11.51 -14.97
N ALA A 16 -1.26 12.25 -14.55
CA ALA A 16 -1.35 13.70 -14.75
C ALA A 16 -0.80 14.55 -13.59
N LEU A 17 -0.43 13.98 -12.45
CA LEU A 17 -0.11 14.73 -11.20
C LEU A 17 1.38 14.84 -10.85
N LEU A 18 2.31 14.42 -11.70
CA LEU A 18 3.75 14.38 -11.36
C LEU A 18 4.65 15.38 -12.12
N LEU A 19 4.15 16.52 -12.57
CA LEU A 19 4.98 17.55 -13.20
C LEU A 19 4.85 18.92 -12.48
N SER A 20 5.31 18.97 -11.24
CA SER A 20 5.64 20.27 -10.60
C SER A 20 7.11 20.23 -10.19
N GLY A 21 7.96 20.78 -11.05
CA GLY A 21 9.39 20.86 -10.86
C GLY A 21 9.77 21.84 -9.75
N CYS A 22 10.63 21.41 -8.85
CA CYS A 22 11.39 22.29 -7.95
C CYS A 22 12.75 22.60 -8.60
N SER A 23 12.91 23.83 -9.08
CA SER A 23 14.22 24.42 -9.37
C SER A 23 14.73 25.05 -8.09
N SER A 24 15.78 24.50 -7.50
CA SER A 24 16.57 25.17 -6.47
C SER A 24 18.00 25.40 -6.99
N SER A 25 18.30 26.63 -7.37
CA SER A 25 19.65 27.12 -7.57
C SER A 25 20.28 27.35 -6.18
N GLY A 26 21.27 26.55 -5.83
CA GLY A 26 22.05 26.71 -4.61
C GLY A 26 23.48 27.10 -4.94
N ASP A 27 23.87 28.33 -4.58
CA ASP A 27 25.24 28.81 -4.58
C ASP A 27 26.07 28.02 -3.56
N SER A 28 27.22 27.52 -4.01
CA SER A 28 28.22 26.87 -3.15
C SER A 28 29.19 27.91 -2.62
N PRO A 29 29.43 27.98 -1.30
CA PRO A 29 30.52 28.79 -0.76
C PRO A 29 31.88 28.06 -0.92
N PRO A 30 32.99 28.79 -0.95
CA PRO A 30 34.34 28.25 -1.22
C PRO A 30 34.86 27.39 -0.06
N SER A 31 35.44 26.26 -0.41
CA SER A 31 36.12 25.35 0.51
C SER A 31 37.43 25.92 0.99
N ASN A 32 37.57 26.22 2.28
CA ASN A 32 38.83 26.26 2.95
C ASN A 32 39.11 24.92 3.65
N GLY A 33 40.13 24.22 3.16
CA GLY A 33 40.52 22.96 3.72
C GLY A 33 41.21 23.12 5.08
N VAL A 34 40.79 22.27 6.02
CA VAL A 34 41.63 21.71 7.09
C VAL A 34 41.14 20.27 7.27
N GLY A 35 42.15 19.37 7.24
CA GLY A 35 41.90 17.95 7.31
C GLY A 35 41.42 17.48 8.68
N VAL A 36 41.06 16.30 8.64
CA VAL A 36 41.01 15.17 9.53
C VAL A 36 39.69 14.42 9.31
N ASP A 37 39.86 13.18 8.92
CA ASP A 37 38.87 12.16 8.65
C ASP A 37 38.09 11.76 9.91
N ASP A 38 37.22 12.62 10.41
CA ASP A 38 36.08 12.14 11.21
C ASP A 38 34.94 11.89 10.25
N PRO A 39 34.39 10.67 10.19
CA PRO A 39 33.19 10.42 9.43
C PRO A 39 32.11 11.34 9.99
N ILE A 40 31.69 12.32 9.21
CA ILE A 40 30.54 13.17 9.54
C ILE A 40 29.38 12.23 9.69
N GLU A 41 29.08 11.80 10.91
CA GLU A 41 27.85 11.09 11.21
C GLU A 41 26.70 12.04 10.86
N SER A 42 26.11 11.77 9.71
CA SER A 42 24.92 12.50 9.30
C SER A 42 23.85 12.32 10.36
N SER A 43 23.51 13.38 11.08
CA SER A 43 22.40 13.42 12.02
C SER A 43 21.03 13.30 11.35
N LYS A 44 20.99 13.15 10.02
CA LYS A 44 19.76 12.94 9.26
C LYS A 44 19.22 11.56 9.54
N ALA A 45 17.96 11.51 9.92
CA ALA A 45 17.21 10.25 10.01
C ALA A 45 17.34 9.48 8.68
N ARG A 46 17.73 8.21 8.77
CA ARG A 46 17.79 7.33 7.60
C ARG A 46 16.44 6.65 7.46
N VAL A 47 15.72 7.01 6.44
CA VAL A 47 14.49 6.30 6.05
C VAL A 47 14.88 4.96 5.44
N LYS A 48 14.37 3.86 6.00
CA LYS A 48 14.64 2.50 5.52
C LYS A 48 13.36 1.83 5.06
N PHE A 49 13.43 1.17 3.92
CA PHE A 49 12.37 0.29 3.45
C PHE A 49 12.15 -0.89 4.42
N LYS A 50 10.92 -1.32 4.59
CA LYS A 50 10.54 -2.47 5.42
C LYS A 50 10.90 -3.80 4.76
N GLU A 51 12.18 -4.15 4.82
CA GLU A 51 12.77 -5.34 4.22
C GLU A 51 12.47 -6.64 4.97
N GLN A 52 12.97 -7.76 4.43
CA GLN A 52 13.03 -9.09 5.08
C GLN A 52 11.67 -9.60 5.58
N GLY A 53 10.62 -9.35 4.84
CA GLY A 53 9.28 -9.78 5.19
C GLY A 53 8.61 -8.98 6.30
N ARG A 54 9.22 -7.87 6.76
CA ARG A 54 8.60 -6.96 7.73
C ARG A 54 7.34 -6.33 7.17
N PHE A 55 7.38 -5.84 5.93
CA PHE A 55 6.23 -5.29 5.23
C PHE A 55 5.03 -6.26 5.25
N VAL A 56 5.28 -7.53 4.87
CA VAL A 56 4.23 -8.57 4.87
C VAL A 56 3.71 -8.88 6.27
N ARG A 57 4.59 -8.89 7.28
CA ARG A 57 4.16 -9.10 8.68
C ARG A 57 3.35 -7.92 9.22
N ASP A 58 3.74 -6.71 8.85
CA ASP A 58 3.00 -5.51 9.25
C ASP A 58 1.60 -5.52 8.63
N LEU A 59 1.48 -5.87 7.33
CA LEU A 59 0.18 -6.05 6.68
C LEU A 59 -0.64 -7.16 7.33
N ALA A 60 -0.05 -8.34 7.57
CA ALA A 60 -0.73 -9.45 8.25
C ALA A 60 -1.32 -9.02 9.58
N THR A 61 -0.52 -8.30 10.38
CA THR A 61 -0.94 -7.83 11.71
C THR A 61 -2.00 -6.72 11.62
N SER A 62 -1.81 -5.76 10.72
CA SER A 62 -2.71 -4.60 10.58
C SER A 62 -4.07 -4.99 10.03
N LEU A 63 -4.10 -5.95 9.11
CA LEU A 63 -5.29 -6.45 8.47
C LEU A 63 -5.87 -7.71 9.14
N GLU A 64 -5.26 -8.19 10.22
CA GLU A 64 -5.65 -9.42 10.93
C GLU A 64 -5.81 -10.61 9.97
N LEU A 65 -4.83 -10.79 9.08
CA LEU A 65 -4.78 -11.90 8.14
C LEU A 65 -3.74 -12.93 8.57
N PRO A 66 -4.00 -14.23 8.40
CA PRO A 66 -2.94 -15.24 8.42
C PRO A 66 -1.87 -14.89 7.40
N ARG A 67 -0.59 -15.05 7.78
CA ARG A 67 0.51 -14.67 6.88
C ARG A 67 0.42 -15.30 5.49
N ALA A 68 0.01 -16.55 5.39
CA ALA A 68 -0.13 -17.26 4.12
C ALA A 68 -1.24 -16.70 3.22
N GLU A 69 -2.08 -15.82 3.74
CA GLU A 69 -3.20 -15.23 3.01
C GLU A 69 -2.98 -13.76 2.64
N VAL A 70 -1.88 -13.16 3.09
CA VAL A 70 -1.52 -11.76 2.76
C VAL A 70 -1.27 -11.60 1.27
N CYS A 71 -0.68 -12.60 0.64
CA CYS A 71 -0.41 -12.59 -0.78
C CYS A 71 -0.73 -13.95 -1.38
N ASN A 72 -2.00 -14.17 -1.65
CA ASN A 72 -2.49 -15.43 -2.22
C ASN A 72 -3.06 -15.17 -3.61
N GLU A 73 -2.18 -15.15 -4.61
CA GLU A 73 -2.61 -14.90 -5.99
C GLU A 73 -3.43 -16.08 -6.52
N LEU A 74 -4.63 -15.77 -6.96
CA LEU A 74 -5.59 -16.71 -7.55
C LEU A 74 -5.96 -17.90 -6.64
N GLY A 75 -5.69 -17.81 -5.34
CA GLY A 75 -5.88 -18.93 -4.41
C GLY A 75 -4.91 -20.10 -4.63
N LEU A 76 -3.85 -19.93 -5.41
CA LEU A 76 -2.97 -21.01 -5.84
C LEU A 76 -1.67 -21.10 -5.05
N TYR A 77 -1.10 -19.97 -4.65
CA TYR A 77 0.21 -19.96 -3.96
C TYR A 77 0.43 -18.65 -3.19
N ASP A 78 1.29 -18.71 -2.18
CA ASP A 78 1.81 -17.53 -1.47
C ASP A 78 2.78 -16.78 -2.39
N CYS A 79 2.30 -15.69 -2.99
CA CYS A 79 3.08 -14.92 -3.95
C CYS A 79 4.28 -14.21 -3.32
N TYR A 80 4.24 -13.90 -2.03
CA TYR A 80 5.43 -13.38 -1.34
C TYR A 80 6.53 -14.44 -1.29
N GLU A 81 6.22 -15.63 -0.78
CA GLU A 81 7.22 -16.69 -0.60
C GLU A 81 7.77 -17.22 -1.94
N GLU A 82 6.93 -17.37 -2.94
CA GLU A 82 7.33 -17.97 -4.23
C GLU A 82 7.92 -16.95 -5.21
N ALA A 83 7.42 -15.71 -5.25
CA ALA A 83 7.79 -14.73 -6.27
C ALA A 83 8.52 -13.49 -5.73
N HIS A 84 8.03 -12.91 -4.62
CA HIS A 84 8.43 -11.57 -4.22
C HIS A 84 9.44 -11.49 -3.07
N ARG A 85 9.74 -12.60 -2.42
CA ARG A 85 10.62 -12.65 -1.24
C ARG A 85 11.96 -11.96 -1.45
N ILE A 86 12.68 -12.32 -2.52
CA ILE A 86 14.00 -11.78 -2.82
C ILE A 86 13.93 -10.30 -3.17
N VAL A 87 12.97 -9.94 -4.02
CA VAL A 87 12.76 -8.56 -4.49
C VAL A 87 12.46 -7.62 -3.32
N LEU A 88 11.75 -8.12 -2.30
CA LEU A 88 11.43 -7.39 -1.07
C LEU A 88 12.49 -7.55 0.05
N GLY A 89 13.75 -7.84 -0.30
CA GLY A 89 14.88 -7.88 0.61
C GLY A 89 15.01 -9.14 1.45
N GLY A 90 14.30 -10.21 1.11
CA GLY A 90 14.47 -11.51 1.74
C GLY A 90 15.63 -12.32 1.18
N VAL A 91 15.92 -13.47 1.80
CA VAL A 91 16.97 -14.40 1.40
C VAL A 91 16.39 -15.79 1.14
N GLU A 92 17.02 -16.54 0.25
CA GLU A 92 16.62 -17.93 -0.06
C GLU A 92 17.86 -18.80 -0.28
N PRO A 93 18.54 -19.21 0.80
CA PRO A 93 19.81 -19.90 0.72
C PRO A 93 19.72 -21.31 0.18
N TYR A 94 18.60 -22.01 0.39
CA TYR A 94 18.47 -23.43 0.07
C TYR A 94 18.02 -23.70 -1.37
N ARG A 95 17.05 -22.92 -1.90
CA ARG A 95 16.51 -23.15 -3.26
C ARG A 95 17.27 -22.36 -4.32
N ARG A 96 17.71 -21.11 -3.99
CA ARG A 96 18.32 -20.18 -4.97
C ARG A 96 19.75 -19.80 -4.62
N GLY A 97 20.28 -20.23 -3.50
CA GLY A 97 21.65 -19.90 -3.05
C GLY A 97 21.85 -18.45 -2.61
N ILE A 98 20.78 -17.69 -2.47
CA ILE A 98 20.84 -16.26 -2.10
C ILE A 98 20.88 -16.18 -0.57
N ARG A 99 22.07 -15.85 -0.04
CA ARG A 99 22.34 -15.83 1.41
C ARG A 99 22.23 -14.45 2.02
N ASP A 100 22.44 -13.41 1.23
CA ASP A 100 22.40 -12.02 1.66
C ASP A 100 21.30 -11.26 0.95
N PRO A 101 20.62 -10.29 1.60
CA PRO A 101 19.69 -9.40 0.95
C PRO A 101 20.35 -8.64 -0.21
N LEU A 102 19.56 -8.26 -1.20
CA LEU A 102 20.05 -7.39 -2.26
C LEU A 102 20.54 -6.06 -1.67
N PRO A 103 21.71 -5.57 -2.06
CA PRO A 103 22.29 -4.35 -1.49
C PRO A 103 21.49 -3.08 -1.83
N VAL A 104 20.68 -3.16 -2.90
CA VAL A 104 19.83 -2.07 -3.37
C VAL A 104 18.49 -2.67 -3.82
N ALA A 105 17.39 -1.98 -3.52
CA ALA A 105 16.08 -2.39 -3.99
C ALA A 105 16.04 -2.43 -5.53
N PRO A 106 15.65 -3.55 -6.15
CA PRO A 106 15.56 -3.66 -7.58
C PRO A 106 14.40 -2.82 -8.13
N VAL A 107 14.47 -2.48 -9.42
CA VAL A 107 13.41 -1.70 -10.12
C VAL A 107 12.04 -2.38 -10.11
N THR A 108 11.99 -3.68 -9.82
CA THR A 108 10.76 -4.47 -9.70
C THR A 108 10.17 -4.44 -8.28
N ALA A 109 10.86 -3.83 -7.30
CA ALA A 109 10.37 -3.78 -5.92
C ALA A 109 9.03 -3.05 -5.77
N PRO A 110 8.78 -1.90 -6.41
CA PRO A 110 7.46 -1.26 -6.37
C PRO A 110 6.33 -2.18 -6.85
N ILE A 111 6.53 -2.90 -7.95
CA ILE A 111 5.53 -3.84 -8.48
C ILE A 111 5.25 -4.97 -7.48
N ALA A 112 6.29 -5.47 -6.82
CA ALA A 112 6.13 -6.50 -5.80
C ALA A 112 5.37 -5.97 -4.57
N VAL A 113 5.65 -4.74 -4.14
CA VAL A 113 4.91 -4.04 -3.08
C VAL A 113 3.43 -3.93 -3.45
N ASP A 114 3.14 -3.41 -4.64
CA ASP A 114 1.78 -3.19 -5.11
C ASP A 114 0.98 -4.51 -5.14
N ARG A 115 1.57 -5.58 -5.67
CA ARG A 115 0.91 -6.88 -5.73
C ARG A 115 0.60 -7.45 -4.35
N VAL A 116 1.55 -7.37 -3.43
CA VAL A 116 1.36 -7.85 -2.05
C VAL A 116 0.32 -7.01 -1.31
N ALA A 117 0.40 -5.68 -1.41
CA ALA A 117 -0.55 -4.78 -0.77
C ALA A 117 -1.97 -4.96 -1.30
N LEU A 118 -2.11 -5.01 -2.64
CA LEU A 118 -3.41 -5.19 -3.29
C LEU A 118 -4.05 -6.53 -2.90
N SER A 119 -3.28 -7.61 -2.93
CA SER A 119 -3.76 -8.94 -2.52
C SER A 119 -4.23 -8.96 -1.06
N ALA A 120 -3.44 -8.36 -0.15
CA ALA A 120 -3.80 -8.27 1.25
C ALA A 120 -5.08 -7.47 1.49
N CYS A 121 -5.18 -6.29 0.86
CA CYS A 121 -6.37 -5.43 0.96
C CYS A 121 -7.61 -6.11 0.40
N ALA A 122 -7.52 -6.73 -0.79
CA ALA A 122 -8.63 -7.46 -1.38
C ALA A 122 -9.09 -8.61 -0.47
N THR A 123 -8.17 -9.42 0.04
CA THR A 123 -8.48 -10.52 0.97
C THR A 123 -9.19 -10.02 2.24
N ARG A 124 -8.76 -8.86 2.80
CA ARG A 124 -9.42 -8.30 3.98
C ARG A 124 -10.82 -7.79 3.68
N VAL A 125 -10.97 -7.05 2.60
CA VAL A 125 -12.25 -6.51 2.16
C VAL A 125 -13.24 -7.65 1.87
N ASP A 126 -12.84 -8.66 1.11
CA ASP A 126 -13.70 -9.81 0.81
C ASP A 126 -14.21 -10.48 2.08
N ARG A 127 -13.34 -10.71 3.06
CA ARG A 127 -13.76 -11.30 4.35
C ARG A 127 -14.75 -10.42 5.12
N ASP A 128 -14.52 -9.11 5.13
CA ASP A 128 -15.38 -8.18 5.86
C ASP A 128 -16.75 -8.03 5.20
N PHE A 129 -16.80 -8.05 3.86
CA PHE A 129 -18.05 -8.00 3.11
C PHE A 129 -18.80 -9.33 3.14
N ASP A 130 -18.11 -10.46 3.10
CA ASP A 130 -18.72 -11.78 3.17
C ASP A 130 -19.26 -12.10 4.58
N ASN A 131 -18.65 -11.54 5.63
CA ASN A 131 -19.10 -11.72 7.01
C ASN A 131 -19.04 -10.39 7.83
N PRO A 132 -19.98 -9.47 7.57
CA PRO A 132 -19.97 -8.15 8.21
C PRO A 132 -20.02 -8.17 9.74
N SER A 133 -20.60 -9.22 10.33
CA SER A 133 -20.70 -9.36 11.80
C SER A 133 -19.36 -9.64 12.49
N GLU A 134 -18.38 -10.17 11.75
CA GLU A 134 -17.01 -10.46 12.22
C GLU A 134 -15.98 -9.57 11.54
N ALA A 135 -16.42 -8.51 10.87
CA ALA A 135 -15.56 -7.63 10.11
C ALA A 135 -14.56 -6.89 11.01
N VAL A 136 -13.37 -6.68 10.48
CA VAL A 136 -12.27 -6.02 11.18
C VAL A 136 -12.20 -4.53 10.84
N MET A 137 -12.58 -4.15 9.60
CA MET A 137 -12.40 -2.78 9.10
C MET A 137 -13.60 -2.23 8.33
N PHE A 138 -14.28 -3.06 7.53
CA PHE A 138 -15.19 -2.60 6.49
C PHE A 138 -16.63 -3.11 6.62
N GLY A 139 -16.98 -3.75 7.74
CA GLY A 139 -18.31 -4.35 7.90
C GLY A 139 -19.48 -3.37 7.73
N ASP A 140 -19.31 -2.13 8.15
CA ASP A 140 -20.32 -1.08 8.02
C ASP A 140 -20.50 -0.61 6.55
N LEU A 141 -19.60 -1.01 5.65
CA LEU A 141 -19.65 -0.71 4.23
C LEU A 141 -20.31 -1.81 3.39
N ALA A 142 -20.55 -2.99 3.97
CA ALA A 142 -21.23 -4.10 3.30
C ALA A 142 -22.74 -3.77 3.14
N THR A 143 -23.03 -2.71 2.43
CA THR A 143 -24.38 -2.15 2.20
C THR A 143 -24.41 -1.37 0.90
N ILE A 144 -25.56 -1.26 0.29
CA ILE A 144 -25.76 -0.46 -0.92
C ILE A 144 -25.76 1.02 -0.53
N GLY A 145 -24.83 1.80 -1.10
CA GLY A 145 -24.75 3.22 -0.90
C GLY A 145 -24.39 3.61 0.55
N PRO A 146 -23.19 3.28 1.04
CA PRO A 146 -22.76 3.70 2.37
C PRO A 146 -22.81 5.22 2.51
N THR A 147 -23.13 5.67 3.72
CA THR A 147 -23.17 7.09 4.04
C THR A 147 -21.77 7.68 4.15
N GLU A 148 -21.62 8.98 3.96
CA GLU A 148 -20.37 9.72 4.17
C GLU A 148 -19.77 9.45 5.57
N ALA A 149 -20.60 9.32 6.59
CA ALA A 149 -20.14 9.01 7.94
C ALA A 149 -19.51 7.61 8.04
N GLN A 150 -20.05 6.61 7.34
CA GLN A 150 -19.48 5.26 7.28
C GLN A 150 -18.17 5.25 6.51
N LEU A 151 -18.10 5.93 5.36
CA LEU A 151 -16.87 6.10 4.57
C LEU A 151 -15.79 6.80 5.39
N SER A 152 -16.12 7.91 6.06
CA SER A 152 -15.19 8.64 6.93
C SER A 152 -14.68 7.77 8.09
N GLN A 153 -15.54 6.95 8.69
CA GLN A 153 -15.14 6.04 9.76
C GLN A 153 -14.20 4.94 9.23
N ALA A 154 -14.51 4.36 8.09
CA ALA A 154 -13.65 3.37 7.43
C ALA A 154 -12.28 3.98 7.06
N ALA A 155 -12.25 5.19 6.49
CA ALA A 155 -11.01 5.91 6.20
C ALA A 155 -10.13 6.07 7.45
N ARG A 156 -10.69 6.53 8.57
CA ARG A 156 -9.97 6.63 9.85
C ARG A 156 -9.44 5.29 10.33
N THR A 157 -10.22 4.23 10.18
CA THR A 157 -9.82 2.87 10.56
C THR A 157 -8.64 2.38 9.72
N ILE A 158 -8.63 2.65 8.40
CA ILE A 158 -7.52 2.33 7.50
C ILE A 158 -6.22 2.95 8.00
N TYR A 159 -6.20 4.27 8.25
CA TYR A 159 -5.01 4.98 8.73
C TYR A 159 -4.56 4.49 10.10
N GLN A 160 -5.50 4.30 11.05
CA GLN A 160 -5.18 3.81 12.38
C GLN A 160 -4.56 2.42 12.36
N ARG A 161 -5.03 1.54 11.49
CA ARG A 161 -4.51 0.17 11.40
C ARG A 161 -3.21 0.08 10.62
N LEU A 162 -3.14 0.68 9.45
CA LEU A 162 -1.98 0.56 8.56
C LEU A 162 -0.81 1.45 8.98
N LEU A 163 -1.09 2.70 9.39
CA LEU A 163 -0.05 3.68 9.71
C LEU A 163 0.10 3.95 11.21
N ARG A 164 -0.77 3.36 12.05
CA ARG A 164 -0.75 3.52 13.52
C ARG A 164 -0.92 4.96 14.00
N ARG A 165 -1.55 5.80 13.19
CA ARG A 165 -1.91 7.18 13.52
C ARG A 165 -3.33 7.51 13.09
N PRO A 166 -3.95 8.57 13.65
CA PRO A 166 -5.21 9.06 13.12
C PRO A 166 -5.02 9.64 11.72
N ALA A 167 -6.06 9.51 10.88
CA ALA A 167 -6.16 10.26 9.62
C ALA A 167 -6.34 11.75 9.90
N THR A 168 -5.78 12.61 9.08
CA THR A 168 -6.11 14.04 9.07
C THR A 168 -7.48 14.27 8.43
N GLY A 169 -8.03 15.49 8.57
CA GLY A 169 -9.26 15.87 7.87
C GLY A 169 -9.11 15.74 6.36
N GLU A 170 -8.03 16.29 5.80
CA GLU A 170 -7.75 16.25 4.36
C GLU A 170 -7.62 14.81 3.81
N GLU A 171 -6.97 13.91 4.55
CA GLU A 171 -6.84 12.51 4.18
C GLU A 171 -8.20 11.80 4.19
N THR A 172 -9.03 12.08 5.20
CA THR A 172 -10.37 11.54 5.29
C THR A 172 -11.25 12.03 4.15
N ASP A 173 -11.25 13.35 3.91
CA ASP A 173 -12.06 13.99 2.87
C ASP A 173 -11.65 13.51 1.46
N ALA A 174 -10.35 13.32 1.22
CA ALA A 174 -9.84 12.81 -0.04
C ALA A 174 -10.34 11.38 -0.33
N LEU A 175 -10.33 10.49 0.68
CA LEU A 175 -10.84 9.14 0.52
C LEU A 175 -12.37 9.12 0.35
N VAL A 176 -13.09 9.98 1.05
CA VAL A 176 -14.56 10.10 0.87
C VAL A 176 -14.89 10.60 -0.53
N ALA A 177 -14.22 11.64 -1.02
CA ALA A 177 -14.44 12.16 -2.38
C ALA A 177 -14.14 11.11 -3.46
N PHE A 178 -13.17 10.23 -3.24
CA PHE A 178 -12.84 9.13 -4.16
C PHE A 178 -14.01 8.13 -4.32
N TYR A 179 -14.91 8.04 -3.35
CA TYR A 179 -16.07 7.16 -3.47
C TYR A 179 -17.04 7.60 -4.59
N ASP A 180 -17.23 8.89 -4.77
CA ASP A 180 -18.09 9.43 -5.83
C ASP A 180 -17.54 9.04 -7.21
N GLU A 181 -16.21 9.09 -7.40
CA GLU A 181 -15.56 8.64 -8.64
C GLU A 181 -15.73 7.13 -8.87
N ALA A 182 -15.66 6.34 -7.80
CA ALA A 182 -15.89 4.89 -7.88
C ALA A 182 -17.34 4.57 -8.29
N GLN A 183 -18.32 5.29 -7.73
CA GLN A 183 -19.73 5.13 -8.10
C GLN A 183 -20.03 5.50 -9.56
N GLU A 184 -19.41 6.55 -10.07
CA GLU A 184 -19.61 6.96 -11.47
C GLU A 184 -19.03 5.94 -12.46
N THR A 185 -17.98 5.23 -12.05
CA THR A 185 -17.28 4.25 -12.90
C THR A 185 -17.94 2.88 -12.90
N LEU A 186 -18.52 2.51 -11.77
CA LEU A 186 -19.21 1.24 -11.55
C LEU A 186 -20.71 1.55 -11.49
N ASP A 187 -21.54 0.91 -12.29
CA ASP A 187 -23.01 1.11 -12.33
C ASP A 187 -23.66 0.84 -10.96
N GLY A 188 -23.53 1.74 -10.01
CA GLY A 188 -23.75 1.70 -8.56
C GLY A 188 -25.10 1.14 -8.04
N THR A 189 -25.56 0.01 -8.57
CA THR A 189 -26.83 -0.63 -8.17
C THR A 189 -26.68 -1.70 -7.08
N ASP A 190 -25.45 -2.04 -6.70
CA ASP A 190 -25.12 -3.04 -5.69
C ASP A 190 -24.05 -2.53 -4.71
N GLU A 191 -23.45 -3.40 -3.91
CA GLU A 191 -22.38 -3.06 -2.97
C GLU A 191 -20.98 -3.02 -3.61
N GLU A 192 -20.86 -3.25 -4.92
CA GLU A 192 -19.57 -3.33 -5.62
C GLU A 192 -18.77 -2.01 -5.56
N PRO A 193 -19.37 -0.81 -5.73
CA PRO A 193 -18.65 0.43 -5.54
C PRO A 193 -18.01 0.60 -4.15
N ALA A 194 -18.69 0.16 -3.09
CA ALA A 194 -18.15 0.23 -1.74
C ALA A 194 -17.00 -0.78 -1.53
N ARG A 195 -17.10 -1.97 -2.11
CA ARG A 195 -16.05 -2.99 -2.09
C ARG A 195 -14.80 -2.52 -2.83
N GLU A 196 -14.95 -2.01 -4.04
CA GLU A 196 -13.83 -1.48 -4.84
C GLU A 196 -13.18 -0.26 -4.17
N TRP A 197 -13.99 0.65 -3.62
CA TRP A 197 -13.47 1.77 -2.83
C TRP A 197 -12.66 1.29 -1.63
N ALA A 198 -13.15 0.30 -0.89
CA ALA A 198 -12.45 -0.22 0.29
C ALA A 198 -11.11 -0.85 -0.08
N ILE A 199 -11.06 -1.64 -1.18
CA ILE A 199 -9.81 -2.23 -1.71
C ILE A 199 -8.84 -1.12 -2.12
N ALA A 200 -9.28 -0.17 -2.94
CA ALA A 200 -8.43 0.88 -3.47
C ALA A 200 -7.92 1.84 -2.37
N SER A 201 -8.77 2.21 -1.41
CA SER A 201 -8.40 3.06 -0.28
C SER A 201 -7.40 2.36 0.66
N CYS A 202 -7.64 1.09 0.98
CA CYS A 202 -6.68 0.29 1.75
C CYS A 202 -5.33 0.19 1.03
N PHE A 203 -5.33 -0.12 -0.26
CA PHE A 203 -4.13 -0.22 -1.09
C PHE A 203 -3.38 1.11 -1.14
N ALA A 204 -4.06 2.22 -1.41
CA ALA A 204 -3.44 3.54 -1.50
C ALA A 204 -2.72 3.91 -0.20
N VAL A 205 -3.33 3.67 0.96
CA VAL A 205 -2.70 3.97 2.26
C VAL A 205 -1.56 3.00 2.58
N ALA A 206 -1.71 1.70 2.27
CA ALA A 206 -0.67 0.69 2.51
C ALA A 206 0.62 0.94 1.72
N THR A 207 0.51 1.56 0.53
CA THR A 207 1.64 1.85 -0.38
C THR A 207 2.20 3.26 -0.25
N THR A 208 1.73 4.06 0.71
CA THR A 208 2.35 5.34 1.03
C THR A 208 3.79 5.17 1.51
N MET A 209 4.59 6.22 1.40
CA MET A 209 5.95 6.25 1.96
C MET A 209 5.97 5.88 3.44
N GLU A 210 4.99 6.34 4.21
CA GLU A 210 4.82 6.07 5.62
C GLU A 210 4.49 4.59 5.89
N GLY A 211 3.72 3.96 5.00
CA GLY A 211 3.40 2.52 5.05
C GLY A 211 4.60 1.63 4.71
N LEU A 212 5.51 2.09 3.86
CA LEU A 212 6.62 1.31 3.32
C LEU A 212 7.96 1.49 4.04
N PHE A 213 8.14 2.61 4.71
CA PHE A 213 9.41 2.97 5.33
C PHE A 213 9.28 3.17 6.85
N TYR A 214 10.41 3.25 7.55
CA TYR A 214 10.53 3.54 8.99
C TYR A 214 11.81 4.31 9.32
#